data_fb5fc858b8081ea6d56914567b2c3b86
#
_entry.id   fb5fc858b8081ea6d56914567b2c3b86
#
_cell.length_a   1.000
_cell.length_b   1.000
_cell.length_c   1.000
_cell.angle_alpha   90.00
_cell.angle_beta   90.00
_cell.angle_gamma   90.00
#
_symmetry.space_group_name_H-M   'P 1'
#
loop_
_entity.id
_entity.type
_entity.pdbx_description
1 polymer ?
#
loop_
_entity_poly.entity_id
_entity_poly.type
_entity_poly.pdbx_seq_one_letter_code
_entity_poly.pdbx_strand_id
1 'polypeptide(L)' 'MPILGDTLDNRVLGREYKRGLREGELTVLRRLIEKRFGAIPAWAEDRLTGRSAADLEELSVRVLDAESIEDLLK' A
#
# COMPACT_ATOMS: atom_id res chain seq x y z
N MET A 1 22.56 4.97 19.29
CA MET A 1 21.22 5.32 19.74
C MET A 1 20.24 5.39 18.62
N PRO A 2 19.65 4.30 18.33
CA PRO A 2 18.69 4.25 17.21
C PRO A 2 17.50 5.16 17.42
N ILE A 3 17.05 5.30 18.64
CA ILE A 3 15.83 6.06 18.89
C ILE A 3 15.97 7.53 18.52
N LEU A 4 17.09 8.14 18.90
CA LEU A 4 17.31 9.53 18.54
C LEU A 4 17.48 9.70 17.03
N GLY A 5 18.24 8.79 16.44
CA GLY A 5 18.44 8.83 15.01
C GLY A 5 17.13 8.67 14.26
N ASP A 6 16.31 7.76 14.72
CA ASP A 6 15.02 7.51 14.10
C ASP A 6 14.12 8.74 14.16
N THR A 7 14.11 9.41 15.28
CA THR A 7 13.28 10.60 15.45
C THR A 7 13.74 11.72 14.52
N LEU A 8 15.04 11.94 14.45
CA LEU A 8 15.60 12.96 13.60
C LEU A 8 15.37 12.62 12.14
N ASP A 9 15.56 11.37 11.77
CA ASP A 9 15.37 10.94 10.42
C ASP A 9 13.93 11.15 9.96
N ASN A 10 12.98 10.84 10.82
CA ASN A 10 11.57 11.05 10.50
C ASN A 10 11.27 12.52 10.26
N ARG A 11 11.93 13.40 10.97
CA ARG A 11 11.74 14.82 10.81
C ARG A 11 12.31 15.32 9.50
N VAL A 12 13.52 14.90 9.20
CA VAL A 12 14.25 15.38 8.03
C VAL A 12 13.79 14.68 6.77
N LEU A 13 13.54 13.38 6.87
CA LEU A 13 13.22 12.56 5.70
C LEU A 13 11.76 12.15 5.68
N GLY A 14 10.88 12.92 6.32
CA GLY A 14 9.47 12.56 6.43
C GLY A 14 8.79 12.22 5.13
N ARG A 15 9.05 13.00 4.08
CA ARG A 15 8.43 12.75 2.78
C ARG A 15 8.92 11.47 2.16
N GLU A 16 10.22 11.24 2.22
CA GLU A 16 10.81 10.05 1.64
C GLU A 16 10.39 8.81 2.40
N TYR A 17 10.30 8.93 3.72
CA TYR A 17 9.84 7.83 4.54
C TYR A 17 8.40 7.46 4.19
N LYS A 18 7.53 8.45 4.08
CA LYS A 18 6.13 8.20 3.75
C LYS A 18 5.97 7.62 2.36
N ARG A 19 6.76 8.10 1.42
CA ARG A 19 6.71 7.56 0.07
C ARG A 19 7.18 6.11 0.03
N GLY A 20 8.28 5.83 0.72
CA GLY A 20 8.79 4.46 0.81
C GLY A 20 7.78 3.52 1.46
N LEU A 21 7.13 3.99 2.52
CA LEU A 21 6.11 3.20 3.19
C LEU A 21 4.95 2.91 2.23
N ARG A 22 4.50 3.92 1.51
CA ARG A 22 3.42 3.75 0.55
C ARG A 22 3.80 2.77 -0.56
N GLU A 23 5.01 2.89 -1.07
CA GLU A 23 5.48 1.98 -2.11
C GLU A 23 5.59 0.55 -1.60
N GLY A 24 6.05 0.37 -0.36
CA GLY A 24 6.12 -0.94 0.25
C GLY A 24 4.73 -1.54 0.43
N GLU A 25 3.80 -0.76 0.92
CA GLU A 25 2.42 -1.21 1.10
C GLU A 25 1.79 -1.56 -0.24
N LEU A 26 2.06 -0.76 -1.26
CA LEU A 26 1.54 -1.01 -2.59
C LEU A 26 2.09 -2.32 -3.15
N THR A 27 3.38 -2.58 -2.96
CA THR A 27 4.01 -3.80 -3.44
C THR A 27 3.37 -5.03 -2.78
N VAL A 28 3.17 -4.99 -1.48
CA VAL A 28 2.55 -6.09 -0.75
C VAL A 28 1.11 -6.28 -1.22
N LEU A 29 0.36 -5.20 -1.34
CA LEU A 29 -1.03 -5.27 -1.76
C LEU A 29 -1.14 -5.88 -3.16
N ARG A 30 -0.27 -5.49 -4.09
CA ARG A 30 -0.29 -6.04 -5.44
C ARG A 30 -0.06 -7.55 -5.43
N ARG A 31 0.86 -8.01 -4.59
CA ARG A 31 1.12 -9.45 -4.47
C ARG A 31 -0.10 -10.18 -3.93
N LEU A 32 -0.77 -9.59 -2.95
CA LEU A 32 -1.96 -10.22 -2.40
C LEU A 32 -3.08 -10.29 -3.43
N ILE A 33 -3.25 -9.23 -4.19
CA ILE A 33 -4.28 -9.20 -5.25
C ILE A 33 -3.97 -10.25 -6.31
N GLU A 34 -2.72 -10.30 -6.73
CA GLU A 34 -2.32 -11.27 -7.77
C GLU A 34 -2.52 -12.70 -7.29
N LYS A 35 -2.23 -12.95 -6.03
CA LYS A 35 -2.40 -14.28 -5.48
C LYS A 35 -3.85 -14.70 -5.39
N ARG A 36 -4.73 -13.77 -5.04
CA ARG A 36 -6.14 -14.11 -4.88
C ARG A 36 -6.96 -14.00 -6.16
N PHE A 37 -6.68 -13.00 -6.96
CA PHE A 37 -7.53 -12.67 -8.11
C PHE A 37 -6.82 -12.77 -9.44
N GLY A 38 -5.51 -12.97 -9.45
CA GLY A 38 -4.74 -13.05 -10.69
C GLY A 38 -4.21 -11.70 -11.13
N ALA A 39 -3.98 -11.55 -12.42
CA ALA A 39 -3.37 -10.34 -12.97
C ALA A 39 -4.21 -9.10 -12.63
N ILE A 40 -3.51 -8.01 -12.32
CA ILE A 40 -4.17 -6.76 -11.96
C ILE A 40 -4.50 -5.99 -13.25
N PRO A 41 -5.77 -5.72 -13.52
CA PRO A 41 -6.13 -4.95 -14.70
C PRO A 41 -5.72 -3.49 -14.59
N ALA A 42 -5.63 -2.82 -15.73
CA ALA A 42 -5.17 -1.43 -15.77
C ALA A 42 -6.03 -0.50 -14.92
N TRP A 43 -7.34 -0.69 -14.92
CA TRP A 43 -8.23 0.17 -14.13
C TRP A 43 -7.97 0.02 -12.64
N ALA A 44 -7.58 -1.18 -12.21
CA ALA A 44 -7.27 -1.41 -10.81
C ALA A 44 -5.94 -0.75 -10.44
N GLU A 45 -4.97 -0.82 -11.34
CA GLU A 45 -3.69 -0.11 -11.11
C GLU A 45 -3.93 1.38 -10.94
N ASP A 46 -4.79 1.96 -11.77
CA ASP A 46 -5.13 3.37 -11.67
C ASP A 46 -5.79 3.71 -10.34
N ARG A 47 -6.63 2.82 -9.87
CA ARG A 47 -7.29 3.01 -8.58
C ARG A 47 -6.34 2.93 -7.40
N LEU A 48 -5.27 2.16 -7.53
CA LEU A 48 -4.27 2.03 -6.47
C LEU A 48 -3.30 3.21 -6.46
N THR A 49 -3.09 3.82 -7.62
CA THR A 49 -2.16 4.93 -7.76
C THR A 49 -2.68 6.14 -6.98
N GLY A 50 -1.80 6.77 -6.21
CA GLY A 50 -2.16 7.97 -5.48
C GLY A 50 -2.79 7.74 -4.12
N ARG A 51 -3.05 6.51 -3.75
CA ARG A 51 -3.58 6.23 -2.42
C ARG A 51 -2.50 6.38 -1.37
N SER A 52 -2.91 6.80 -0.18
CA SER A 52 -1.97 6.93 0.93
C SER A 52 -1.58 5.55 1.47
N ALA A 53 -0.51 5.51 2.26
CA ALA A 53 -0.09 4.27 2.89
C ALA A 53 -1.20 3.69 3.77
N ALA A 54 -1.93 4.56 4.47
CA ALA A 54 -3.02 4.13 5.32
C ALA A 54 -4.13 3.47 4.51
N ASP A 55 -4.47 4.06 3.35
CA ASP A 55 -5.47 3.47 2.47
C ASP A 55 -5.03 2.12 1.94
N LEU A 56 -3.76 2.01 1.55
CA LEU A 56 -3.22 0.77 1.02
C LEU A 56 -3.20 -0.31 2.09
N GLU A 57 -2.88 0.07 3.32
CA GLU A 57 -2.88 -0.88 4.42
C GLU A 57 -4.29 -1.41 4.67
N GLU A 58 -5.28 -0.54 4.64
CA GLU A 58 -6.66 -0.95 4.81
C GLU A 58 -7.09 -1.89 3.69
N LEU A 59 -6.71 -1.58 2.46
CA LEU A 59 -7.02 -2.46 1.34
C LEU A 59 -6.34 -3.81 1.49
N SER A 60 -5.14 -3.85 2.06
CA SER A 60 -4.43 -5.12 2.29
C SER A 60 -5.20 -6.02 3.25
N VAL A 61 -5.86 -5.42 4.24
CA VAL A 61 -6.71 -6.18 5.15
C VAL A 61 -7.99 -6.64 4.44
N ARG A 62 -8.60 -5.74 3.67
CA ARG A 62 -9.85 -6.03 2.97
C ARG A 62 -9.70 -7.09 1.89
N VAL A 63 -8.49 -7.22 1.33
CA VAL A 63 -8.25 -8.21 0.29
C VAL A 63 -8.47 -9.63 0.79
N LEU A 64 -8.37 -9.83 2.10
CA LEU A 64 -8.58 -11.15 2.69
C LEU A 64 -10.04 -11.58 2.61
N ASP A 65 -10.96 -10.63 2.60
CA ASP A 65 -12.38 -10.90 2.61
C ASP A 65 -13.08 -10.54 1.30
N ALA A 66 -12.44 -9.73 0.46
CA ALA A 66 -13.06 -9.29 -0.78
C ALA A 66 -13.32 -10.47 -1.71
N GLU A 67 -14.44 -10.44 -2.38
CA GLU A 67 -14.82 -11.51 -3.30
C GLU A 67 -14.21 -11.31 -4.68
N SER A 68 -13.91 -10.06 -5.04
CA SER A 68 -13.34 -9.74 -6.35
C SER A 68 -12.53 -8.47 -6.25
N ILE A 69 -11.78 -8.16 -7.31
CA ILE A 69 -11.03 -6.91 -7.40
C ILE A 69 -12.00 -5.73 -7.38
N GLU A 70 -13.11 -5.86 -8.05
CA GLU A 70 -14.14 -4.82 -8.08
C GLU A 70 -14.68 -4.56 -6.68
N ASP A 71 -14.92 -5.61 -5.93
CA ASP A 71 -15.39 -5.48 -4.56
C ASP A 71 -14.36 -4.82 -3.69
N LEU A 72 -13.10 -5.18 -3.87
CA LEU A 72 -12.01 -4.63 -3.09
C LEU A 72 -11.84 -3.12 -3.32
N LEU A 73 -11.92 -2.69 -4.55
CA LEU A 73 -11.63 -1.31 -4.95
C LEU A 73 -12.86 -0.45 -5.17
N LYS A 74 -13.96 -0.90 -4.70
CA LYS A 74 -15.24 -0.24 -4.83
C LYS A 74 -15.32 1.16 -4.26
#